data_baac70e009bf51f0751f598e5c070167
#
_entry.id   baac70e009bf51f0751f598e5c070167
#
_cell.length_a   1.000
_cell.length_b   1.000
_cell.length_c   1.000
_cell.angle_alpha   90.00
_cell.angle_beta   90.00
_cell.angle_gamma   90.00
#
_symmetry.space_group_name_H-M   'P 1'
#
loop_
_entity.id
_entity.type
_entity.pdbx_description
1 polymer ?
#
loop_
_entity_poly.entity_id
_entity_poly.type
_entity_poly.pdbx_seq_one_letter_code
_entity_poly.pdbx_strand_id
1 'polypeptide(L)'
;MQQSDSSAIIALRGWHPAIARAEAKSMFPDSNLSRTDSRRLLIADGESDWNNADLMSGCECVLVGGGIAKWKSIEDLLELIPSDAVNDMAVECWRHEGKIPVATKDIERQIGGLFHDKGSTFNLENPTKRFGVVLDNSAGNVAWGWMIGNGPGKHGWSAMRANKRPFFRPVSLEPRLARAAVNIAAGTKDGFVVDPMCGTGGILIEAALTKRQTLGIDFDPVMVDGTKQN
;
A
#
# COMPACT_ATOMS: atom_id res chain seq x y z
N MET A 1 -16.97 18.19 4.15
CA MET A 1 -17.35 17.56 2.87
C MET A 1 -17.71 16.11 3.19
N GLN A 2 -18.99 15.72 3.08
CA GLN A 2 -19.37 14.31 3.17
C GLN A 2 -18.76 13.60 1.95
N GLN A 3 -17.89 12.64 2.19
CA GLN A 3 -17.39 11.75 1.13
C GLN A 3 -18.55 10.88 0.62
N SER A 4 -18.66 10.74 -0.69
CA SER A 4 -19.57 9.76 -1.29
C SER A 4 -19.15 8.36 -0.88
N ASP A 5 -20.09 7.42 -0.72
CA ASP A 5 -19.83 6.01 -0.37
C ASP A 5 -18.85 5.29 -1.31
N SER A 6 -18.49 5.91 -2.43
CA SER A 6 -17.57 5.40 -3.45
C SER A 6 -16.14 5.95 -3.38
N SER A 7 -15.79 6.78 -2.38
CA SER A 7 -14.45 7.33 -2.28
C SER A 7 -13.57 6.55 -1.31
N ALA A 8 -12.30 6.34 -1.70
CA ALA A 8 -11.29 5.67 -0.91
C ALA A 8 -10.06 6.57 -0.72
N ILE A 9 -9.24 6.25 0.30
CA ILE A 9 -7.97 6.95 0.51
C ILE A 9 -6.84 5.95 0.32
N ILE A 10 -5.92 6.24 -0.59
CA ILE A 10 -4.75 5.42 -0.84
C ILE A 10 -3.60 5.95 0.02
N ALA A 11 -3.15 5.14 0.97
CA ALA A 11 -1.98 5.42 1.78
C ALA A 11 -0.72 4.92 1.05
N LEU A 12 0.06 5.86 0.53
CA LEU A 12 1.26 5.57 -0.24
C LEU A 12 2.46 5.34 0.67
N ARG A 13 3.30 4.43 0.23
CA ARG A 13 4.55 4.06 0.89
C ARG A 13 5.76 4.63 0.15
N GLY A 14 6.89 4.61 0.87
CA GLY A 14 8.20 4.67 0.27
C GLY A 14 8.77 6.06 0.10
N TRP A 15 9.99 6.07 -0.38
CA TRP A 15 10.88 7.21 -0.53
C TRP A 15 10.63 7.98 -1.84
N HIS A 16 9.88 7.42 -2.80
CA HIS A 16 9.51 8.06 -4.06
C HIS A 16 7.99 8.22 -4.23
N PRO A 17 7.36 9.22 -3.60
CA PRO A 17 5.91 9.41 -3.72
C PRO A 17 5.42 9.60 -5.16
N ALA A 18 6.28 10.11 -6.06
CA ALA A 18 5.92 10.28 -7.48
C ALA A 18 5.77 8.92 -8.18
N ILE A 19 6.69 7.98 -7.91
CA ILE A 19 6.62 6.61 -8.45
C ILE A 19 5.39 5.89 -7.87
N ALA A 20 5.16 5.99 -6.56
CA ALA A 20 4.00 5.38 -5.92
C ALA A 20 2.68 5.93 -6.47
N ARG A 21 2.59 7.22 -6.80
CA ARG A 21 1.42 7.79 -7.47
C ARG A 21 1.24 7.30 -8.91
N ALA A 22 2.34 7.15 -9.66
CA ALA A 22 2.28 6.60 -11.01
C ALA A 22 1.82 5.13 -10.98
N GLU A 23 2.33 4.35 -10.02
CA GLU A 23 1.90 2.98 -9.79
C GLU A 23 0.41 2.93 -9.43
N ALA A 24 -0.07 3.76 -8.50
CA ALA A 24 -1.48 3.82 -8.13
C ALA A 24 -2.38 4.14 -9.32
N LYS A 25 -1.97 5.08 -10.19
CA LYS A 25 -2.72 5.41 -11.40
C LYS A 25 -2.86 4.24 -12.37
N SER A 26 -1.85 3.39 -12.47
CA SER A 26 -1.89 2.20 -13.33
C SER A 26 -2.66 1.04 -12.71
N MET A 27 -2.64 0.94 -11.38
CA MET A 27 -3.29 -0.16 -10.65
C MET A 27 -4.76 0.12 -10.32
N PHE A 28 -5.20 1.37 -10.37
CA PHE A 28 -6.59 1.80 -10.18
C PHE A 28 -7.06 2.65 -11.38
N PRO A 29 -7.11 2.06 -12.59
CA PRO A 29 -7.36 2.81 -13.83
C PRO A 29 -8.77 3.42 -13.91
N ASP A 30 -9.74 2.81 -13.23
CA ASP A 30 -11.15 3.22 -13.25
C ASP A 30 -11.48 4.27 -12.19
N SER A 31 -10.53 4.60 -11.31
CA SER A 31 -10.68 5.63 -10.29
C SER A 31 -10.08 6.96 -10.71
N ASN A 32 -10.77 8.03 -10.35
CA ASN A 32 -10.23 9.38 -10.45
C ASN A 32 -9.36 9.68 -9.23
N LEU A 33 -8.04 9.71 -9.42
CA LEU A 33 -7.08 9.94 -8.34
C LEU A 33 -6.79 11.42 -8.18
N SER A 34 -7.15 11.96 -7.03
CA SER A 34 -6.90 13.33 -6.64
C SER A 34 -5.79 13.44 -5.58
N ARG A 35 -4.94 14.46 -5.73
CA ARG A 35 -3.92 14.79 -4.74
C ARG A 35 -4.54 15.51 -3.55
N THR A 36 -4.05 15.17 -2.37
CA THR A 36 -4.23 15.99 -1.18
C THR A 36 -3.02 16.92 -1.02
N ASP A 37 -3.00 17.74 0.02
CA ASP A 37 -1.80 18.47 0.45
C ASP A 37 -0.75 17.53 1.11
N SER A 38 -1.13 16.31 1.46
CA SER A 38 -0.21 15.25 1.84
C SER A 38 0.52 14.67 0.62
N ARG A 39 1.82 14.42 0.75
CA ARG A 39 2.63 13.80 -0.31
C ARG A 39 2.29 12.32 -0.52
N ARG A 40 1.70 11.66 0.49
CA ARG A 40 1.50 10.21 0.57
C ARG A 40 0.05 9.78 0.73
N LEU A 41 -0.90 10.70 0.66
CA LEU A 41 -2.31 10.37 0.69
C LEU A 41 -2.96 10.86 -0.61
N LEU A 42 -3.67 9.95 -1.28
CA LEU A 42 -4.49 10.26 -2.43
C LEU A 42 -5.95 9.98 -2.08
N ILE A 43 -6.84 10.80 -2.63
CA ILE A 43 -8.26 10.48 -2.67
C ILE A 43 -8.52 9.78 -4.01
N ALA A 44 -9.24 8.69 -3.97
CA ALA A 44 -9.67 7.94 -5.13
C ALA A 44 -11.19 7.91 -5.18
N ASP A 45 -11.76 8.50 -6.21
CA ASP A 45 -13.21 8.52 -6.46
C ASP A 45 -13.54 7.54 -7.58
N GLY A 46 -14.59 6.75 -7.40
CA GLY A 46 -15.03 5.70 -8.33
C GLY A 46 -14.82 4.30 -7.77
N GLU A 47 -15.25 3.32 -8.54
CA GLU A 47 -15.12 1.91 -8.20
C GLU A 47 -13.84 1.33 -8.80
N SER A 48 -13.09 0.62 -7.98
CA SER A 48 -11.89 -0.12 -8.40
C SER A 48 -11.74 -1.39 -7.57
N ASP A 49 -11.01 -2.35 -8.09
CA ASP A 49 -10.58 -3.49 -7.27
C ASP A 49 -9.44 -3.05 -6.34
N TRP A 50 -9.83 -2.62 -5.14
CA TRP A 50 -8.89 -2.14 -4.12
C TRP A 50 -7.90 -3.21 -3.65
N ASN A 51 -8.16 -4.52 -3.91
CA ASN A 51 -7.23 -5.60 -3.58
C ASN A 51 -5.93 -5.50 -4.40
N ASN A 52 -5.92 -4.77 -5.52
CA ASN A 52 -4.70 -4.46 -6.25
C ASN A 52 -3.65 -3.72 -5.39
N ALA A 53 -4.03 -3.13 -4.25
CA ALA A 53 -3.11 -2.56 -3.27
C ALA A 53 -2.04 -3.57 -2.80
N ASP A 54 -2.39 -4.86 -2.68
CA ASP A 54 -1.47 -5.92 -2.26
C ASP A 54 -0.38 -6.23 -3.30
N LEU A 55 -0.66 -5.93 -4.56
CA LEU A 55 0.30 -6.10 -5.66
C LEU A 55 1.27 -4.91 -5.78
N MET A 56 0.96 -3.79 -5.13
CA MET A 56 1.74 -2.56 -5.26
C MET A 56 2.94 -2.53 -4.32
N SER A 57 4.04 -2.00 -4.81
CA SER A 57 5.21 -1.72 -3.99
C SER A 57 5.13 -0.40 -3.24
N GLY A 58 4.43 0.55 -3.82
CA GLY A 58 4.27 1.93 -3.34
C GLY A 58 2.98 2.20 -2.57
N CYS A 59 2.21 1.18 -2.20
CA CYS A 59 1.00 1.29 -1.39
C CYS A 59 1.19 0.58 -0.03
N GLU A 60 0.69 1.17 1.03
CA GLU A 60 0.57 0.51 2.34
C GLU A 60 -0.78 -0.20 2.45
N CYS A 61 -1.84 0.53 2.15
CA CYS A 61 -3.20 0.03 2.08
C CYS A 61 -4.11 1.06 1.37
N VAL A 62 -5.32 0.64 1.08
CA VAL A 62 -6.45 1.52 0.75
C VAL A 62 -7.39 1.56 1.94
N LEU A 63 -7.84 2.74 2.32
CA LEU A 63 -8.80 2.99 3.38
C LEU A 63 -10.16 3.28 2.76
N VAL A 64 -11.16 2.46 3.05
CA VAL A 64 -12.53 2.60 2.54
C VAL A 64 -13.51 2.88 3.67
N GLY A 65 -14.62 3.53 3.36
CA GLY A 65 -15.65 3.87 4.36
C GLY A 65 -15.13 4.78 5.48
N GLY A 66 -14.16 5.62 5.17
CA GLY A 66 -13.53 6.53 6.12
C GLY A 66 -13.40 7.95 5.57
N GLY A 67 -12.37 8.66 6.00
CA GLY A 67 -12.18 10.06 5.60
C GLY A 67 -10.76 10.57 5.80
N ILE A 68 -10.57 11.83 5.43
CA ILE A 68 -9.36 12.60 5.69
C ILE A 68 -9.74 13.97 6.26
N ALA A 69 -9.05 14.39 7.29
CA ALA A 69 -9.25 15.70 7.92
C ALA A 69 -7.92 16.29 8.40
N LYS A 70 -7.94 17.57 8.77
CA LYS A 70 -6.85 18.19 9.53
C LYS A 70 -6.85 17.63 10.95
N TRP A 71 -5.68 17.20 11.40
CA TRP A 71 -5.49 16.78 12.77
C TRP A 71 -5.72 17.96 13.74
N LYS A 72 -6.52 17.74 14.76
CA LYS A 72 -6.73 18.68 15.86
C LYS A 72 -6.47 17.97 17.20
N SER A 73 -7.32 17.02 17.55
CA SER A 73 -7.23 16.21 18.77
C SER A 73 -7.75 14.78 18.53
N ILE A 74 -7.61 13.92 19.50
CA ILE A 74 -8.20 12.57 19.43
C ILE A 74 -9.72 12.66 19.52
N GLU A 75 -10.25 13.54 20.36
CA GLU A 75 -11.68 13.76 20.56
C GLU A 75 -12.36 14.17 19.25
N ASP A 76 -11.79 15.15 18.54
CA ASP A 76 -12.28 15.56 17.22
C ASP A 76 -12.24 14.39 16.21
N LEU A 77 -11.21 13.53 16.27
CA LEU A 77 -11.13 12.37 15.40
C LEU A 77 -12.23 11.35 15.71
N LEU A 78 -12.49 11.07 17.00
CA LEU A 78 -13.51 10.10 17.42
C LEU A 78 -14.93 10.51 16.96
N GLU A 79 -15.22 11.82 16.90
CA GLU A 79 -16.49 12.33 16.37
C GLU A 79 -16.68 12.09 14.87
N LEU A 80 -15.58 11.94 14.12
CA LEU A 80 -15.61 11.71 12.67
C LEU A 80 -15.70 10.24 12.29
N ILE A 81 -15.36 9.31 13.21
CA ILE A 81 -15.32 7.88 12.93
C ILE A 81 -16.72 7.27 13.07
N PRO A 82 -17.28 6.69 11.98
CA PRO A 82 -18.49 5.89 12.09
C PRO A 82 -18.18 4.63 12.93
N SER A 83 -19.02 4.35 13.93
CA SER A 83 -18.75 3.34 14.94
C SER A 83 -19.91 2.34 15.07
N ASP A 84 -20.23 1.65 13.99
CA ASP A 84 -21.10 0.48 14.06
C ASP A 84 -20.35 -0.73 14.65
N ALA A 85 -21.10 -1.66 15.27
CA ALA A 85 -20.50 -2.86 15.82
C ALA A 85 -19.89 -3.75 14.72
N VAL A 86 -18.65 -4.18 14.92
CA VAL A 86 -17.89 -5.03 13.98
C VAL A 86 -17.25 -6.17 14.75
N ASN A 87 -17.38 -7.40 14.24
CA ASN A 87 -16.77 -8.56 14.86
C ASN A 87 -15.36 -8.81 14.30
N ASP A 88 -14.50 -9.36 15.17
CA ASP A 88 -13.17 -9.86 14.83
C ASP A 88 -12.29 -8.80 14.16
N MET A 89 -12.16 -7.63 14.80
CA MET A 89 -11.44 -6.48 14.28
C MET A 89 -10.17 -6.13 15.06
N ALA A 90 -9.30 -5.32 14.45
CA ALA A 90 -8.24 -4.59 15.12
C ALA A 90 -8.17 -3.15 14.60
N VAL A 91 -7.62 -2.27 15.44
CA VAL A 91 -7.27 -0.88 15.06
C VAL A 91 -5.76 -0.79 14.89
N GLU A 92 -5.31 -0.27 13.77
CA GLU A 92 -3.90 -0.03 13.48
C GLU A 92 -3.67 1.47 13.22
N CYS A 93 -2.74 2.08 13.93
CA CYS A 93 -2.36 3.48 13.72
C CYS A 93 -0.88 3.60 13.39
N TRP A 94 -0.57 4.34 12.35
CA TRP A 94 0.83 4.61 11.96
C TRP A 94 1.04 6.03 11.47
N ARG A 95 2.31 6.38 11.29
CA ARG A 95 2.73 7.70 10.84
C ARG A 95 3.38 7.64 9.49
N HIS A 96 3.10 8.63 8.68
CA HIS A 96 3.92 8.96 7.53
C HIS A 96 5.09 9.86 7.95
N GLU A 97 5.10 11.12 7.52
CA GLU A 97 6.18 12.07 7.81
C GLU A 97 5.88 12.93 9.03
N GLY A 98 6.91 13.36 9.73
CA GLY A 98 6.81 14.29 10.85
C GLY A 98 6.37 13.67 12.20
N LYS A 99 6.07 14.54 13.17
CA LYS A 99 5.68 14.15 14.54
C LYS A 99 4.44 14.90 14.98
N ILE A 100 3.29 14.27 14.92
CA ILE A 100 2.12 14.70 15.69
C ILE A 100 2.38 14.26 17.15
N PRO A 101 2.23 15.16 18.16
CA PRO A 101 2.59 14.89 19.54
C PRO A 101 1.54 14.01 20.26
N VAL A 102 1.25 12.84 19.69
CA VAL A 102 0.32 11.85 20.27
C VAL A 102 0.88 10.46 20.03
N ALA A 103 0.79 9.55 20.98
CA ALA A 103 1.20 8.18 20.75
C ALA A 103 0.19 7.44 19.87
N THR A 104 0.67 6.69 18.87
CA THR A 104 -0.22 5.90 17.98
C THR A 104 -1.03 4.88 18.79
N LYS A 105 -0.43 4.33 19.85
CA LYS A 105 -1.11 3.40 20.76
C LYS A 105 -2.26 4.04 21.56
N ASP A 106 -2.19 5.32 21.83
CA ASP A 106 -3.30 6.03 22.48
C ASP A 106 -4.48 6.19 21.51
N ILE A 107 -4.20 6.48 20.25
CA ILE A 107 -5.22 6.53 19.20
C ILE A 107 -5.87 5.16 19.00
N GLU A 108 -5.05 4.10 18.87
CA GLU A 108 -5.56 2.73 18.72
C GLU A 108 -6.46 2.34 19.90
N ARG A 109 -6.05 2.67 21.14
CA ARG A 109 -6.82 2.36 22.34
C ARG A 109 -8.14 3.11 22.39
N GLN A 110 -8.15 4.42 22.08
CA GLN A 110 -9.37 5.23 22.19
C GLN A 110 -10.36 4.89 21.07
N ILE A 111 -9.89 4.68 19.83
CA ILE A 111 -10.74 4.18 18.75
C ILE A 111 -11.25 2.77 19.06
N GLY A 112 -10.38 1.90 19.59
CA GLY A 112 -10.79 0.57 20.05
C GLY A 112 -11.89 0.66 21.13
N GLY A 113 -11.77 1.57 22.08
CA GLY A 113 -12.81 1.85 23.08
C GLY A 113 -14.14 2.29 22.43
N LEU A 114 -14.09 3.20 21.47
CA LEU A 114 -15.28 3.63 20.72
C LEU A 114 -16.02 2.45 20.06
N PHE A 115 -15.30 1.55 19.38
CA PHE A 115 -15.90 0.36 18.78
C PHE A 115 -16.38 -0.66 19.82
N HIS A 116 -15.64 -0.83 20.93
CA HIS A 116 -16.01 -1.71 22.04
C HIS A 116 -17.34 -1.30 22.66
N ASP A 117 -17.55 -0.01 22.89
CA ASP A 117 -18.78 0.55 23.47
C ASP A 117 -20.02 0.33 22.57
N LYS A 118 -19.79 0.08 21.27
CA LYS A 118 -20.81 -0.30 20.30
C LYS A 118 -21.00 -1.81 20.19
N GLY A 119 -20.28 -2.63 20.96
CA GLY A 119 -20.40 -4.09 20.98
C GLY A 119 -19.48 -4.82 20.02
N SER A 120 -18.44 -4.19 19.51
CA SER A 120 -17.45 -4.83 18.63
C SER A 120 -16.60 -5.85 19.40
N THR A 121 -16.15 -6.91 18.71
CA THR A 121 -15.20 -7.89 19.23
C THR A 121 -13.82 -7.73 18.55
N PHE A 122 -12.76 -8.02 19.30
CA PHE A 122 -11.39 -7.76 18.89
C PHE A 122 -10.55 -9.01 18.76
N ASN A 123 -9.69 -9.05 17.75
CA ASN A 123 -8.65 -10.05 17.56
C ASN A 123 -7.36 -9.31 17.15
N LEU A 124 -6.39 -9.25 18.05
CA LEU A 124 -5.16 -8.51 17.81
C LEU A 124 -4.09 -9.32 17.06
N GLU A 125 -4.25 -10.64 16.99
CA GLU A 125 -3.27 -11.51 16.33
C GLU A 125 -3.58 -11.69 14.84
N ASN A 126 -4.83 -12.04 14.53
CA ASN A 126 -5.26 -12.33 13.17
C ASN A 126 -6.69 -11.84 12.89
N PRO A 127 -6.92 -10.51 12.90
CA PRO A 127 -8.25 -9.95 12.69
C PRO A 127 -8.72 -10.15 11.25
N THR A 128 -10.02 -10.38 11.07
CA THR A 128 -10.64 -10.42 9.73
C THR A 128 -10.85 -9.02 9.16
N LYS A 129 -11.00 -8.01 10.03
CA LYS A 129 -11.14 -6.60 9.62
C LYS A 129 -10.15 -5.72 10.37
N ARG A 130 -9.54 -4.80 9.65
CA ARG A 130 -8.60 -3.83 10.24
C ARG A 130 -9.08 -2.41 9.96
N PHE A 131 -9.19 -1.62 11.02
CA PHE A 131 -9.45 -0.19 10.90
C PHE A 131 -8.14 0.55 11.00
N GLY A 132 -7.77 1.25 9.93
CA GLY A 132 -6.51 1.95 9.81
C GLY A 132 -6.63 3.44 10.09
N VAL A 133 -5.63 4.00 10.76
CA VAL A 133 -5.47 5.44 10.96
C VAL A 133 -4.07 5.88 10.57
N VAL A 134 -3.97 6.82 9.67
CA VAL A 134 -2.69 7.36 9.18
C VAL A 134 -2.53 8.79 9.65
N LEU A 135 -1.46 9.05 10.37
CA LEU A 135 -1.06 10.41 10.78
C LEU A 135 0.01 10.93 9.83
N ASP A 136 -0.31 11.98 9.07
CA ASP A 136 0.66 12.69 8.24
C ASP A 136 0.87 14.10 8.77
N ASN A 137 1.92 14.25 9.57
CA ASN A 137 2.24 15.52 10.18
C ASN A 137 2.89 16.52 9.21
N SER A 138 3.38 16.09 8.04
CA SER A 138 3.95 17.00 7.05
C SER A 138 2.89 17.97 6.52
N ALA A 139 1.66 17.49 6.38
CA ALA A 139 0.48 18.28 6.00
C ALA A 139 -0.49 18.53 7.17
N GLY A 140 -0.21 17.96 8.34
CA GLY A 140 -1.13 18.03 9.50
C GLY A 140 -2.45 17.29 9.24
N ASN A 141 -2.44 16.20 8.48
CA ASN A 141 -3.62 15.42 8.16
C ASN A 141 -3.71 14.14 8.98
N VAL A 142 -4.93 13.69 9.21
CA VAL A 142 -5.27 12.34 9.63
C VAL A 142 -6.21 11.73 8.60
N ALA A 143 -5.94 10.47 8.20
CA ALA A 143 -6.82 9.68 7.35
C ALA A 143 -7.20 8.40 8.08
N TRP A 144 -8.43 7.93 7.89
CA TRP A 144 -8.94 6.73 8.54
C TRP A 144 -9.89 5.96 7.63
N GLY A 145 -10.11 4.68 7.95
CA GLY A 145 -11.07 3.82 7.25
C GLY A 145 -10.74 2.35 7.40
N TRP A 146 -11.57 1.50 6.81
CA TRP A 146 -11.34 0.06 6.76
C TRP A 146 -10.23 -0.25 5.78
N MET A 147 -9.24 -1.00 6.23
CA MET A 147 -8.05 -1.31 5.45
C MET A 147 -8.31 -2.44 4.45
N ILE A 148 -7.94 -2.18 3.21
CA ILE A 148 -7.74 -3.19 2.17
C ILE A 148 -6.26 -3.20 1.84
N GLY A 149 -5.64 -4.36 1.83
CA GLY A 149 -4.20 -4.53 1.67
C GLY A 149 -3.46 -4.82 2.97
N ASN A 150 -2.13 -5.07 2.86
CA ASN A 150 -1.32 -5.61 3.94
C ASN A 150 -1.03 -4.64 5.09
N GLY A 151 -1.09 -3.34 4.84
CA GLY A 151 -0.71 -2.32 5.81
C GLY A 151 0.81 -2.13 5.94
N PRO A 152 1.25 -1.21 6.83
CA PRO A 152 2.66 -0.87 6.96
C PRO A 152 3.51 -2.04 7.45
N GLY A 153 4.69 -2.23 6.82
CA GLY A 153 5.69 -3.20 7.26
C GLY A 153 5.46 -4.67 6.87
N LYS A 154 4.30 -5.05 6.38
CA LYS A 154 3.91 -6.47 6.18
C LYS A 154 4.25 -7.08 4.79
N HIS A 155 4.96 -6.37 3.92
CA HIS A 155 5.17 -6.79 2.52
C HIS A 155 6.33 -7.77 2.25
N GLY A 156 7.09 -8.18 3.25
CA GLY A 156 8.15 -9.19 3.07
C GLY A 156 9.34 -8.79 2.17
N TRP A 157 9.48 -7.53 1.78
CA TRP A 157 10.52 -7.06 0.84
C TRP A 157 11.95 -7.43 1.23
N SER A 158 12.22 -7.59 2.52
CA SER A 158 13.54 -8.00 3.01
C SER A 158 13.94 -9.42 2.57
N ALA A 159 12.96 -10.30 2.37
CA ALA A 159 13.18 -11.65 1.89
C ALA A 159 13.43 -11.69 0.37
N MET A 160 12.92 -10.70 -0.36
CA MET A 160 13.01 -10.62 -1.83
C MET A 160 14.30 -9.96 -2.34
N ARG A 161 15.19 -9.51 -1.43
CA ARG A 161 16.42 -8.82 -1.82
C ARG A 161 17.28 -9.67 -2.76
N ALA A 162 17.88 -9.01 -3.74
CA ALA A 162 18.65 -9.67 -4.79
C ALA A 162 19.79 -10.57 -4.25
N ASN A 163 20.45 -10.18 -3.16
CA ASN A 163 21.52 -10.95 -2.52
C ASN A 163 21.04 -12.24 -1.82
N LYS A 164 19.75 -12.52 -1.81
CA LYS A 164 19.15 -13.77 -1.30
C LYS A 164 18.73 -14.73 -2.41
N ARG A 165 18.93 -14.34 -3.68
CA ARG A 165 18.61 -15.15 -4.85
C ARG A 165 19.73 -16.14 -5.16
N PRO A 166 19.46 -17.29 -5.80
CA PRO A 166 20.47 -18.25 -6.23
C PRO A 166 21.56 -17.60 -7.09
N PHE A 167 21.17 -16.73 -8.03
CA PHE A 167 22.08 -15.93 -8.83
C PHE A 167 21.98 -14.45 -8.49
N PHE A 168 23.10 -13.86 -8.10
CA PHE A 168 23.18 -12.46 -7.68
C PHE A 168 24.34 -11.72 -8.33
N ARG A 169 24.11 -10.47 -8.71
CA ARG A 169 25.14 -9.49 -9.10
C ARG A 169 24.86 -8.16 -8.39
N PRO A 170 25.88 -7.35 -8.05
CA PRO A 170 25.72 -6.07 -7.35
C PRO A 170 24.85 -5.05 -8.10
N VAL A 171 24.69 -5.20 -9.41
CA VAL A 171 23.89 -4.35 -10.30
C VAL A 171 22.40 -4.73 -10.36
N SER A 172 21.96 -5.69 -9.53
CA SER A 172 20.55 -6.11 -9.50
C SER A 172 19.63 -4.98 -9.01
N LEU A 173 18.52 -4.78 -9.72
CA LEU A 173 17.52 -3.78 -9.35
C LEU A 173 16.86 -4.12 -8.00
N GLU A 174 16.56 -3.08 -7.22
CA GLU A 174 15.83 -3.23 -5.95
C GLU A 174 14.40 -3.73 -6.21
N PRO A 175 13.91 -4.77 -5.50
CA PRO A 175 12.64 -5.42 -5.78
C PRO A 175 11.43 -4.49 -5.83
N ARG A 176 11.35 -3.50 -4.93
CA ARG A 176 10.24 -2.53 -4.94
C ARG A 176 10.22 -1.65 -6.18
N LEU A 177 11.40 -1.25 -6.67
CA LEU A 177 11.49 -0.50 -7.93
C LEU A 177 11.13 -1.37 -9.11
N ALA A 178 11.57 -2.63 -9.14
CA ALA A 178 11.21 -3.58 -10.18
C ALA A 178 9.69 -3.80 -10.20
N ARG A 179 9.06 -4.03 -9.04
CA ARG A 179 7.61 -4.17 -8.91
C ARG A 179 6.87 -2.90 -9.38
N ALA A 180 7.29 -1.71 -8.94
CA ALA A 180 6.70 -0.46 -9.39
C ALA A 180 6.80 -0.32 -10.91
N ALA A 181 7.95 -0.63 -11.51
CA ALA A 181 8.13 -0.56 -12.96
C ALA A 181 7.18 -1.51 -13.70
N VAL A 182 7.06 -2.76 -13.23
CA VAL A 182 6.11 -3.73 -13.78
C VAL A 182 4.67 -3.20 -13.70
N ASN A 183 4.24 -2.72 -12.54
CA ASN A 183 2.88 -2.24 -12.32
C ASN A 183 2.58 -0.97 -13.13
N ILE A 184 3.54 -0.06 -13.26
CA ILE A 184 3.38 1.15 -14.07
C ILE A 184 3.26 0.79 -15.56
N ALA A 185 4.04 -0.17 -16.05
CA ALA A 185 4.05 -0.56 -17.45
C ALA A 185 2.84 -1.41 -17.85
N ALA A 186 2.45 -2.36 -16.99
CA ALA A 186 1.41 -3.35 -17.30
C ALA A 186 0.05 -3.03 -16.67
N GLY A 187 0.01 -2.27 -15.58
CA GLY A 187 -1.22 -1.98 -14.82
C GLY A 187 -1.88 -3.27 -14.30
N THR A 188 -3.19 -3.35 -14.47
CA THR A 188 -4.01 -4.53 -14.14
C THR A 188 -4.24 -5.47 -15.34
N LYS A 189 -3.66 -5.16 -16.49
CA LYS A 189 -3.87 -5.92 -17.72
C LYS A 189 -3.11 -7.24 -17.71
N ASP A 190 -3.75 -8.28 -18.18
CA ASP A 190 -3.09 -9.53 -18.51
C ASP A 190 -2.15 -9.34 -19.70
N GLY A 191 -1.08 -10.14 -19.76
CA GLY A 191 -0.16 -10.09 -20.89
C GLY A 191 1.26 -10.49 -20.53
N PHE A 192 2.15 -10.29 -21.50
CA PHE A 192 3.57 -10.53 -21.35
C PHE A 192 4.30 -9.29 -20.86
N VAL A 193 5.22 -9.51 -19.92
CA VAL A 193 6.26 -8.54 -19.60
C VAL A 193 7.54 -8.97 -20.28
N VAL A 194 8.03 -8.15 -21.21
CA VAL A 194 9.28 -8.41 -21.93
C VAL A 194 10.35 -7.48 -21.37
N ASP A 195 11.46 -8.06 -20.92
CA ASP A 195 12.65 -7.32 -20.50
C ASP A 195 13.81 -7.66 -21.48
N PRO A 196 14.14 -6.72 -22.41
CA PRO A 196 15.16 -6.97 -23.42
C PRO A 196 16.61 -6.88 -22.92
N MET A 197 16.83 -6.51 -21.66
CA MET A 197 18.12 -6.44 -20.98
C MET A 197 17.98 -6.94 -19.54
N CYS A 198 17.52 -8.18 -19.39
CA CYS A 198 16.98 -8.68 -18.14
C CYS A 198 18.02 -8.85 -17.02
N GLY A 199 19.31 -8.90 -17.34
CA GLY A 199 20.38 -9.05 -16.35
C GLY A 199 20.14 -10.24 -15.43
N THR A 200 19.98 -9.99 -14.13
CA THR A 200 19.67 -11.01 -13.12
C THR A 200 18.18 -11.32 -12.96
N GLY A 201 17.34 -10.84 -13.87
CA GLY A 201 15.91 -11.13 -13.91
C GLY A 201 15.04 -10.35 -12.92
N GLY A 202 15.51 -9.23 -12.38
CA GLY A 202 14.78 -8.49 -11.35
C GLY A 202 13.36 -8.09 -11.75
N ILE A 203 13.17 -7.58 -12.96
CA ILE A 203 11.85 -7.23 -13.52
C ILE A 203 11.00 -8.47 -13.76
N LEU A 204 11.60 -9.54 -14.32
CA LEU A 204 10.89 -10.77 -14.65
C LEU A 204 10.35 -11.47 -13.40
N ILE A 205 11.15 -11.52 -12.32
CA ILE A 205 10.73 -12.09 -11.05
C ILE A 205 9.51 -11.35 -10.50
N GLU A 206 9.57 -10.02 -10.47
CA GLU A 206 8.46 -9.22 -9.95
C GLU A 206 7.20 -9.31 -10.82
N ALA A 207 7.36 -9.46 -12.13
CA ALA A 207 6.25 -9.73 -13.05
C ALA A 207 5.64 -11.12 -12.81
N ALA A 208 6.46 -12.16 -12.66
CA ALA A 208 6.01 -13.50 -12.36
C ALA A 208 5.27 -13.59 -11.00
N LEU A 209 5.77 -12.91 -9.96
CA LEU A 209 5.11 -12.81 -8.66
C LEU A 209 3.74 -12.13 -8.73
N THR A 210 3.48 -11.33 -9.77
CA THR A 210 2.14 -10.76 -10.06
C THR A 210 1.36 -11.59 -11.09
N LYS A 211 1.74 -12.87 -11.29
CA LYS A 211 1.11 -13.86 -12.17
C LYS A 211 1.14 -13.51 -13.66
N ARG A 212 2.04 -12.63 -14.09
CA ARG A 212 2.23 -12.30 -15.51
C ARG A 212 3.20 -13.26 -16.15
N GLN A 213 2.98 -13.54 -17.44
CA GLN A 213 3.95 -14.25 -18.26
C GLN A 213 5.14 -13.33 -18.54
N THR A 214 6.35 -13.90 -18.60
CA THR A 214 7.57 -13.13 -18.73
C THR A 214 8.48 -13.67 -19.84
N LEU A 215 9.15 -12.76 -20.54
CA LEU A 215 10.19 -13.05 -21.51
C LEU A 215 11.40 -12.16 -21.23
N GLY A 216 12.52 -12.76 -20.87
CA GLY A 216 13.78 -12.06 -20.68
C GLY A 216 14.75 -12.32 -21.84
N ILE A 217 15.45 -11.28 -22.23
CA ILE A 217 16.53 -11.33 -23.22
C ILE A 217 17.75 -10.66 -22.59
N ASP A 218 18.93 -11.20 -22.79
CA ASP A 218 20.19 -10.56 -22.45
C ASP A 218 21.26 -10.98 -23.44
N PHE A 219 22.23 -10.10 -23.74
CA PHE A 219 23.33 -10.42 -24.64
C PHE A 219 24.39 -11.31 -23.94
N ASP A 220 24.47 -11.27 -22.60
CA ASP A 220 25.39 -12.08 -21.80
C ASP A 220 24.73 -13.42 -21.45
N PRO A 221 25.22 -14.54 -21.99
CA PRO A 221 24.68 -15.87 -21.68
C PRO A 221 24.76 -16.20 -20.19
N VAL A 222 25.72 -15.67 -19.43
CA VAL A 222 25.83 -15.86 -17.98
C VAL A 222 24.62 -15.23 -17.27
N MET A 223 24.16 -14.07 -17.73
CA MET A 223 22.94 -13.43 -17.21
C MET A 223 21.69 -14.25 -17.54
N VAL A 224 21.58 -14.75 -18.78
CA VAL A 224 20.45 -15.59 -19.21
C VAL A 224 20.36 -16.85 -18.34
N ASP A 225 21.47 -17.55 -18.14
CA ASP A 225 21.49 -18.78 -17.34
C ASP A 225 21.30 -18.50 -15.84
N GLY A 226 21.84 -17.39 -15.35
CA GLY A 226 21.63 -16.95 -13.98
C GLY A 226 20.17 -16.55 -13.71
N THR A 227 19.52 -15.86 -14.65
CA THR A 227 18.09 -15.48 -14.55
C THR A 227 17.18 -16.70 -14.48
N LYS A 228 17.50 -17.78 -15.22
CA LYS A 228 16.73 -19.05 -15.15
C LYS A 228 16.81 -19.74 -13.80
N GLN A 229 17.85 -19.45 -13.00
CA GLN A 229 18.02 -20.03 -11.64
C GLN A 229 17.20 -19.28 -10.60
N ASN A 230 16.82 -18.05 -10.87
CA ASN A 230 16.09 -17.16 -9.99
C ASN A 230 14.57 -17.31 -10.12
#